data_e72b96f959b93c005d51bdc5a402c401
#
_entry.id   e72b96f959b93c005d51bdc5a402c401
#
_cell.length_a   1.000
_cell.length_b   1.000
_cell.length_c   1.000
_cell.angle_alpha   90.00
_cell.angle_beta   90.00
_cell.angle_gamma   90.00
#
_symmetry.space_group_name_H-M   'P 1'
#
loop_
_entity.id
_entity.type
_entity.pdbx_description
1 polymer ?
#
loop_
_entity_poly.entity_id
_entity_poly.type
_entity_poly.pdbx_seq_one_letter_code
_entity_poly.pdbx_strand_id
1 'polypeptide(L)'
;MTRVPFTSDARVKQNMSMTESDAQGPVPSPEDPPVDGTLIFEQPLNERMRTFLRLDFLYNQALYHNEMGSQWGSRAAVGSLIDILAITTRGDVRSDVLKELERQLTMLTDYQSKAGVDVERLKTLMTNLVRLRTDLQNAGLTFLQPLRDSEFLSAIKHRSAIPGGTCEFDLPDYYFWLTQPDETRTRTFNEWLALLRPLCDAVAELLWLTRQNGRTRKEVAQGGTFNITFDRDNPLQLLRISLPAAAGLYPEISGSHYRCNVRFLAWKGLATRSAQTETDVPFVLSCCT
;
A
#
# COMPACT_ATOMS: atom_id res chain seq x y z
N MET A 1 -27.19 12.80 -21.60
CA MET A 1 -26.51 11.83 -20.72
C MET A 1 -25.19 12.43 -20.29
N THR A 2 -25.20 13.07 -19.16
CA THR A 2 -24.11 13.93 -18.67
C THR A 2 -23.16 13.07 -17.84
N ARG A 3 -21.92 12.95 -18.28
CA ARG A 3 -20.86 12.27 -17.52
C ARG A 3 -20.52 13.09 -16.28
N VAL A 4 -20.70 12.51 -15.10
CA VAL A 4 -20.20 13.05 -13.84
C VAL A 4 -18.72 12.64 -13.72
N PRO A 5 -17.79 13.54 -13.45
CA PRO A 5 -16.38 13.18 -13.22
C PRO A 5 -16.26 12.49 -11.87
N PHE A 6 -15.62 11.34 -11.88
CA PHE A 6 -15.35 10.50 -10.72
C PHE A 6 -14.18 11.10 -9.93
N THR A 7 -14.40 11.43 -8.69
CA THR A 7 -13.33 11.83 -7.75
C THR A 7 -13.05 10.66 -6.81
N SER A 8 -11.81 10.22 -6.76
CA SER A 8 -11.27 9.14 -5.90
C SER A 8 -11.32 9.46 -4.38
N ASP A 9 -12.16 10.35 -4.00
CA ASP A 9 -12.20 11.05 -2.71
C ASP A 9 -13.06 10.38 -1.63
N ALA A 10 -13.66 9.22 -1.92
CA ALA A 10 -14.65 8.62 -1.03
C ALA A 10 -14.07 8.02 0.27
N ARG A 11 -12.78 7.65 0.30
CA ARG A 11 -12.14 7.15 1.52
C ARG A 11 -11.67 8.25 2.48
N VAL A 12 -11.39 9.44 1.96
CA VAL A 12 -10.87 10.56 2.77
C VAL A 12 -11.99 11.42 3.33
N LYS A 13 -13.14 11.49 2.65
CA LYS A 13 -14.23 12.44 3.00
C LYS A 13 -15.14 12.03 4.15
N GLN A 14 -15.14 10.80 4.61
CA GLN A 14 -15.97 10.40 5.74
C GLN A 14 -15.42 10.78 7.13
N ASN A 15 -14.16 11.24 7.23
CA ASN A 15 -13.55 11.55 8.52
C ASN A 15 -12.91 12.93 8.66
N MET A 16 -13.16 13.89 7.74
CA MET A 16 -12.51 15.19 7.85
C MET A 16 -13.48 16.34 7.59
N SER A 17 -14.16 16.78 8.66
CA SER A 17 -14.55 18.18 8.80
C SER A 17 -13.45 18.88 9.59
N MET A 18 -12.44 19.44 8.95
CA MET A 18 -11.42 20.27 9.59
C MET A 18 -11.22 21.57 8.80
N THR A 19 -11.18 22.64 9.56
CA THR A 19 -10.97 24.03 9.14
C THR A 19 -9.64 24.20 8.42
N GLU A 20 -9.68 24.96 7.32
CA GLU A 20 -8.53 25.42 6.52
C GLU A 20 -7.61 26.28 7.37
N SER A 21 -6.50 25.74 7.85
CA SER A 21 -5.22 26.44 8.12
C SER A 21 -4.15 25.41 8.45
N ASP A 22 -3.08 25.36 7.66
CA ASP A 22 -1.88 24.51 7.84
C ASP A 22 -2.02 23.01 7.56
N ALA A 23 -2.78 22.63 6.55
CA ALA A 23 -2.76 21.27 6.03
C ALA A 23 -1.64 21.08 5.01
N GLN A 24 -0.50 20.53 5.44
CA GLN A 24 0.21 19.65 4.54
C GLN A 24 -0.74 18.49 4.23
N GLY A 25 -1.23 18.44 3.00
CA GLY A 25 -2.19 17.44 2.53
C GLY A 25 -1.68 16.00 2.76
N PRO A 26 -2.54 14.98 2.65
CA PRO A 26 -2.14 13.59 2.80
C PRO A 26 -0.94 13.31 1.91
N VAL A 27 0.08 12.66 2.48
CA VAL A 27 1.27 12.26 1.70
C VAL A 27 0.78 11.34 0.60
N PRO A 28 1.03 11.66 -0.69
CA PRO A 28 0.51 10.87 -1.80
C PRO A 28 1.01 9.42 -1.71
N SER A 29 0.16 8.47 -2.06
CA SER A 29 0.55 7.07 -2.25
C SER A 29 1.58 6.97 -3.38
N PRO A 30 2.47 5.95 -3.40
CA PRO A 30 3.34 5.71 -4.56
C PRO A 30 2.60 5.55 -5.89
N GLU A 31 1.33 5.22 -5.84
CA GLU A 31 0.48 4.99 -7.02
C GLU A 31 -0.30 6.24 -7.46
N ASP A 32 -0.36 7.27 -6.62
CA ASP A 32 -0.97 8.53 -7.03
C ASP A 32 -0.11 9.19 -8.11
N PRO A 33 -0.73 9.75 -9.15
CA PRO A 33 0.03 10.54 -10.13
C PRO A 33 0.78 11.64 -9.38
N PRO A 34 2.04 11.92 -9.77
CA PRO A 34 2.88 12.84 -9.04
C PRO A 34 2.21 14.20 -8.91
N VAL A 35 1.88 14.58 -7.68
CA VAL A 35 1.46 15.93 -7.35
C VAL A 35 2.72 16.80 -7.53
N ASP A 36 2.62 17.86 -8.30
CA ASP A 36 3.75 18.74 -8.65
C ASP A 36 4.94 18.05 -9.36
N GLY A 37 4.68 16.91 -10.05
CA GLY A 37 5.71 16.21 -10.79
C GLY A 37 6.79 15.54 -9.93
N THR A 38 6.52 15.22 -8.67
CA THR A 38 7.43 14.51 -7.78
C THR A 38 7.13 13.01 -7.74
N LEU A 39 8.13 12.17 -8.04
CA LEU A 39 8.07 10.72 -7.89
C LEU A 39 8.56 10.32 -6.50
N ILE A 40 7.85 9.39 -5.87
CA ILE A 40 8.20 8.84 -4.55
C ILE A 40 8.46 7.35 -4.70
N PHE A 41 9.63 6.92 -4.22
CA PHE A 41 10.05 5.52 -4.21
C PHE A 41 10.17 5.05 -2.77
N GLU A 42 9.53 3.93 -2.44
CA GLU A 42 9.53 3.35 -1.10
C GLU A 42 10.32 2.03 -1.05
N GLN A 43 11.17 1.91 -0.05
CA GLN A 43 11.93 0.69 0.22
C GLN A 43 11.62 0.18 1.62
N PRO A 44 10.95 -0.97 1.74
CA PRO A 44 10.77 -1.62 3.03
C PRO A 44 12.11 -2.16 3.55
N LEU A 45 12.38 -1.94 4.82
CA LEU A 45 13.62 -2.35 5.47
C LEU A 45 13.48 -3.66 6.27
N ASN A 46 12.27 -4.19 6.37
CA ASN A 46 11.99 -5.49 6.99
C ASN A 46 10.84 -6.22 6.24
N GLU A 47 10.69 -7.52 6.49
CA GLU A 47 9.71 -8.36 5.79
C GLU A 47 8.26 -8.01 6.16
N ARG A 48 8.00 -7.60 7.39
CA ARG A 48 6.66 -7.16 7.81
C ARG A 48 6.21 -5.94 6.98
N MET A 49 7.04 -4.92 6.89
CA MET A 49 6.74 -3.72 6.08
C MET A 49 6.61 -4.05 4.59
N ARG A 50 7.42 -4.97 4.08
CA ARG A 50 7.31 -5.47 2.70
C ARG A 50 5.94 -6.13 2.46
N THR A 51 5.47 -6.92 3.41
CA THR A 51 4.16 -7.57 3.35
C THR A 51 3.03 -6.53 3.39
N PHE A 52 3.13 -5.53 4.26
CA PHE A 52 2.13 -4.46 4.36
C PHE A 52 2.03 -3.64 3.07
N LEU A 53 3.15 -3.23 2.48
CA LEU A 53 3.15 -2.51 1.21
C LEU A 53 2.55 -3.34 0.06
N ARG A 54 2.83 -4.64 -0.01
CA ARG A 54 2.24 -5.54 -1.02
C ARG A 54 0.74 -5.70 -0.83
N LEU A 55 0.27 -5.81 0.40
CA LEU A 55 -1.17 -5.90 0.69
C LEU A 55 -1.89 -4.61 0.33
N ASP A 56 -1.34 -3.46 0.71
CA ASP A 56 -1.88 -2.15 0.38
C ASP A 56 -1.97 -1.95 -1.14
N PHE A 57 -0.88 -2.27 -1.86
CA PHE A 57 -0.84 -2.24 -3.32
C PHE A 57 -1.95 -3.10 -3.94
N LEU A 58 -2.01 -4.38 -3.60
CA LEU A 58 -2.97 -5.31 -4.18
C LEU A 58 -4.43 -4.95 -3.82
N TYR A 59 -4.66 -4.46 -2.61
CA TYR A 59 -5.99 -4.07 -2.18
C TYR A 59 -6.48 -2.82 -2.93
N ASN A 60 -5.63 -1.82 -3.11
CA ASN A 60 -5.96 -0.64 -3.91
C ASN A 60 -6.16 -1.00 -5.38
N GLN A 61 -5.33 -1.90 -5.94
CA GLN A 61 -5.50 -2.43 -7.29
C GLN A 61 -6.86 -3.15 -7.44
N ALA A 62 -7.24 -3.98 -6.47
CA ALA A 62 -8.53 -4.67 -6.46
C ALA A 62 -9.71 -3.70 -6.44
N LEU A 63 -9.64 -2.66 -5.60
CA LEU A 63 -10.65 -1.60 -5.53
C LEU A 63 -10.79 -0.85 -6.86
N TYR A 64 -9.67 -0.38 -7.40
CA TYR A 64 -9.64 0.36 -8.66
C TYR A 64 -10.25 -0.43 -9.81
N HIS A 65 -9.83 -1.69 -9.97
CA HIS A 65 -10.32 -2.53 -11.06
C HIS A 65 -11.78 -2.94 -10.90
N ASN A 66 -12.28 -3.08 -9.66
CA ASN A 66 -13.68 -3.36 -9.42
C ASN A 66 -14.60 -2.21 -9.85
N GLU A 67 -14.11 -0.98 -9.83
CA GLU A 67 -14.85 0.21 -10.24
C GLU A 67 -14.85 0.45 -11.76
N MET A 68 -14.03 -0.27 -12.52
CA MET A 68 -13.91 -0.07 -13.97
C MET A 68 -15.12 -0.56 -14.78
N GLY A 69 -16.06 -1.31 -14.19
CA GLY A 69 -17.29 -1.78 -14.84
C GLY A 69 -17.09 -2.76 -16.01
N SER A 70 -15.88 -3.18 -16.31
CA SER A 70 -15.56 -4.05 -17.44
C SER A 70 -15.24 -5.48 -17.01
N GLN A 71 -15.44 -6.45 -17.91
CA GLN A 71 -15.02 -7.83 -17.66
C GLN A 71 -13.51 -7.95 -17.39
N TRP A 72 -12.69 -7.16 -18.09
CA TRP A 72 -11.25 -7.12 -17.89
C TRP A 72 -10.86 -6.50 -16.55
N GLY A 73 -11.60 -5.46 -16.10
CA GLY A 73 -11.49 -4.91 -14.76
C GLY A 73 -11.81 -5.96 -13.70
N SER A 74 -12.92 -6.67 -13.85
CA SER A 74 -13.31 -7.75 -12.92
C SER A 74 -12.25 -8.87 -12.87
N ARG A 75 -11.64 -9.25 -14.00
CA ARG A 75 -10.53 -10.22 -14.04
C ARG A 75 -9.32 -9.73 -13.24
N ALA A 76 -8.92 -8.48 -13.43
CA ALA A 76 -7.79 -7.89 -12.73
C ALA A 76 -8.07 -7.78 -11.21
N ALA A 77 -9.30 -7.39 -10.83
CA ALA A 77 -9.73 -7.34 -9.44
C ALA A 77 -9.65 -8.72 -8.77
N VAL A 78 -10.17 -9.77 -9.41
CA VAL A 78 -10.09 -11.15 -8.91
C VAL A 78 -8.64 -11.63 -8.83
N GLY A 79 -7.79 -11.28 -9.80
CA GLY A 79 -6.36 -11.58 -9.74
C GLY A 79 -5.70 -11.00 -8.49
N SER A 80 -5.96 -9.71 -8.20
CA SER A 80 -5.46 -9.04 -6.99
C SER A 80 -5.97 -9.69 -5.69
N LEU A 81 -7.24 -10.11 -5.65
CA LEU A 81 -7.81 -10.84 -4.52
C LEU A 81 -7.08 -12.17 -4.27
N ILE A 82 -6.82 -12.95 -5.32
CA ILE A 82 -6.09 -14.22 -5.23
C ILE A 82 -4.67 -13.99 -4.71
N ASP A 83 -3.99 -12.95 -5.14
CA ASP A 83 -2.65 -12.61 -4.67
C ASP A 83 -2.66 -12.19 -3.19
N ILE A 84 -3.66 -11.43 -2.73
CA ILE A 84 -3.86 -11.12 -1.31
C ILE A 84 -4.03 -12.41 -0.49
N LEU A 85 -4.88 -13.34 -0.95
CA LEU A 85 -5.08 -14.63 -0.29
C LEU A 85 -3.77 -15.45 -0.24
N ALA A 86 -2.96 -15.41 -1.29
CA ALA A 86 -1.66 -16.08 -1.32
C ALA A 86 -0.67 -15.49 -0.30
N ILE A 87 -0.63 -14.18 -0.13
CA ILE A 87 0.20 -13.53 0.89
C ILE A 87 -0.26 -13.92 2.30
N THR A 88 -1.57 -13.86 2.56
CA THR A 88 -2.14 -14.16 3.89
C THR A 88 -2.10 -15.65 4.27
N THR A 89 -1.73 -16.52 3.35
CA THR A 89 -1.55 -17.95 3.62
C THR A 89 -0.12 -18.30 4.05
N ARG A 90 0.87 -17.49 3.65
CA ARG A 90 2.31 -17.79 3.87
C ARG A 90 2.83 -17.39 5.25
N GLY A 91 2.07 -16.61 6.02
CA GLY A 91 2.48 -16.12 7.34
C GLY A 91 1.29 -15.65 8.16
N ASP A 92 1.51 -15.46 9.45
CA ASP A 92 0.50 -14.90 10.36
C ASP A 92 0.44 -13.37 10.27
N VAL A 93 0.04 -12.88 9.08
CA VAL A 93 -0.05 -11.45 8.78
C VAL A 93 -1.00 -10.74 9.76
N ARG A 94 -2.07 -11.41 10.19
CA ARG A 94 -3.02 -10.87 11.16
C ARG A 94 -2.33 -10.57 12.49
N SER A 95 -1.51 -11.50 13.00
CA SER A 95 -0.74 -11.31 14.24
C SER A 95 0.27 -10.18 14.09
N ASP A 96 0.93 -10.07 12.94
CA ASP A 96 1.90 -9.00 12.67
C ASP A 96 1.23 -7.62 12.64
N VAL A 97 0.02 -7.50 12.08
CA VAL A 97 -0.77 -6.27 12.08
C VAL A 97 -1.22 -5.91 13.50
N LEU A 98 -1.72 -6.88 14.28
CA LEU A 98 -2.14 -6.64 15.67
C LEU A 98 -0.97 -6.18 16.55
N LYS A 99 0.21 -6.80 16.41
CA LYS A 99 1.43 -6.38 17.13
C LYS A 99 1.86 -4.97 16.74
N GLU A 100 1.75 -4.63 15.47
CA GLU A 100 2.13 -3.29 15.01
C GLU A 100 1.13 -2.22 15.47
N LEU A 101 -0.18 -2.51 15.46
CA LEU A 101 -1.21 -1.63 16.04
C LEU A 101 -0.94 -1.37 17.53
N GLU A 102 -0.58 -2.40 18.30
CA GLU A 102 -0.22 -2.28 19.71
C GLU A 102 1.03 -1.42 19.92
N ARG A 103 2.07 -1.64 19.09
CA ARG A 103 3.30 -0.83 19.12
C ARG A 103 3.00 0.64 18.86
N GLN A 104 2.18 0.95 17.86
CA GLN A 104 1.80 2.32 17.53
C GLN A 104 0.98 2.96 18.66
N LEU A 105 0.03 2.25 19.25
CA LEU A 105 -0.74 2.73 20.39
C LEU A 105 0.16 3.06 21.59
N THR A 106 1.13 2.21 21.90
CA THR A 106 2.10 2.46 22.97
C THR A 106 2.91 3.72 22.69
N MET A 107 3.44 3.86 21.47
CA MET A 107 4.18 5.07 21.07
C MET A 107 3.33 6.35 21.19
N LEU A 108 2.08 6.32 20.72
CA LEU A 108 1.19 7.48 20.79
C LEU A 108 0.82 7.81 22.25
N THR A 109 0.70 6.82 23.13
CA THR A 109 0.48 7.04 24.55
C THR A 109 1.65 7.79 25.19
N ASP A 110 2.89 7.42 24.84
CA ASP A 110 4.09 8.12 25.32
C ASP A 110 4.16 9.58 24.82
N TYR A 111 3.59 9.85 23.63
CA TYR A 111 3.51 11.22 23.12
C TYR A 111 2.51 12.11 23.88
N GLN A 112 1.49 11.57 24.54
CA GLN A 112 0.52 12.37 25.30
C GLN A 112 1.15 13.21 26.42
N SER A 113 2.26 12.76 26.97
CA SER A 113 2.98 13.46 28.04
C SER A 113 3.95 14.54 27.55
N LYS A 114 4.15 14.67 26.23
CA LYS A 114 5.13 15.60 25.64
C LYS A 114 4.51 16.98 25.42
N ALA A 115 5.25 18.03 25.76
CA ALA A 115 4.84 19.40 25.50
C ALA A 115 4.75 19.69 23.98
N GLY A 116 3.74 20.44 23.55
CA GLY A 116 3.57 20.86 22.15
C GLY A 116 2.85 19.85 21.26
N VAL A 117 2.29 18.80 21.83
CA VAL A 117 1.50 17.80 21.08
C VAL A 117 0.03 18.27 20.98
N ASP A 118 -0.55 18.15 19.80
CA ASP A 118 -1.98 18.34 19.60
C ASP A 118 -2.75 17.13 20.19
N VAL A 119 -3.28 17.33 21.38
CA VAL A 119 -3.94 16.29 22.19
C VAL A 119 -5.20 15.76 21.50
N GLU A 120 -5.98 16.61 20.83
CA GLU A 120 -7.22 16.20 20.18
C GLU A 120 -6.95 15.36 18.94
N ARG A 121 -5.97 15.76 18.14
CA ARG A 121 -5.52 14.97 16.99
C ARG A 121 -4.96 13.61 17.43
N LEU A 122 -4.14 13.61 18.48
CA LEU A 122 -3.58 12.37 19.05
C LEU A 122 -4.68 11.42 19.53
N LYS A 123 -5.68 11.94 20.23
CA LYS A 123 -6.83 11.18 20.74
C LYS A 123 -7.65 10.58 19.60
N THR A 124 -7.87 11.33 18.52
CA THR A 124 -8.57 10.86 17.32
C THR A 124 -7.82 9.69 16.67
N LEU A 125 -6.51 9.82 16.50
CA LEU A 125 -5.66 8.75 15.95
C LEU A 125 -5.70 7.49 16.82
N MET A 126 -5.54 7.64 18.13
CA MET A 126 -5.60 6.52 19.07
C MET A 126 -6.96 5.82 19.04
N THR A 127 -8.05 6.57 18.99
CA THR A 127 -9.41 6.02 18.89
C THR A 127 -9.58 5.20 17.61
N ASN A 128 -9.08 5.69 16.48
CA ASN A 128 -9.11 4.97 15.22
C ASN A 128 -8.28 3.66 15.28
N LEU A 129 -7.08 3.70 15.83
CA LEU A 129 -6.24 2.50 15.98
C LEU A 129 -6.88 1.45 16.90
N VAL A 130 -7.51 1.88 18.00
CA VAL A 130 -8.24 0.97 18.90
C VAL A 130 -9.41 0.34 18.18
N ARG A 131 -10.17 1.10 17.37
CA ARG A 131 -11.26 0.57 16.55
C ARG A 131 -10.74 -0.47 15.56
N LEU A 132 -9.71 -0.15 14.77
CA LEU A 132 -9.12 -1.08 13.78
C LEU A 132 -8.60 -2.36 14.44
N ARG A 133 -7.94 -2.24 15.61
CA ARG A 133 -7.49 -3.40 16.39
C ARG A 133 -8.68 -4.26 16.82
N THR A 134 -9.75 -3.65 17.32
CA THR A 134 -10.95 -4.35 17.78
C THR A 134 -11.66 -5.04 16.61
N ASP A 135 -11.80 -4.36 15.47
CA ASP A 135 -12.41 -4.92 14.26
C ASP A 135 -11.64 -6.15 13.78
N LEU A 136 -10.30 -6.07 13.73
CA LEU A 136 -9.46 -7.20 13.33
C LEU A 136 -9.47 -8.35 14.36
N GLN A 137 -9.58 -8.05 15.66
CA GLN A 137 -9.72 -9.06 16.71
C GLN A 137 -11.07 -9.79 16.59
N ASN A 138 -12.16 -9.04 16.42
CA ASN A 138 -13.52 -9.57 16.31
C ASN A 138 -13.74 -10.39 15.03
N ALA A 139 -13.02 -10.09 13.94
CA ALA A 139 -13.04 -10.89 12.73
C ALA A 139 -12.59 -12.35 12.97
N GLY A 140 -11.78 -12.59 14.02
CA GLY A 140 -11.34 -13.93 14.41
C GLY A 140 -10.16 -14.45 13.57
N LEU A 141 -9.74 -15.69 13.84
CA LEU A 141 -8.61 -16.31 13.15
C LEU A 141 -8.95 -16.83 11.76
N THR A 142 -10.20 -17.15 11.53
CA THR A 142 -10.70 -17.82 10.31
C THR A 142 -11.47 -16.88 9.40
N PHE A 143 -11.35 -15.57 9.57
CA PHE A 143 -12.15 -14.57 8.85
C PHE A 143 -11.99 -14.64 7.31
N LEU A 144 -10.88 -15.13 6.80
CA LEU A 144 -10.66 -15.35 5.37
C LEU A 144 -11.02 -16.78 4.91
N GLN A 145 -11.49 -17.64 5.81
CA GLN A 145 -11.80 -19.01 5.47
C GLN A 145 -12.88 -19.11 4.37
N PRO A 146 -13.96 -18.30 4.38
CA PRO A 146 -14.96 -18.35 3.32
C PRO A 146 -14.38 -18.08 1.92
N LEU A 147 -13.37 -17.23 1.81
CA LEU A 147 -12.68 -16.96 0.54
C LEU A 147 -11.73 -18.11 0.15
N ARG A 148 -11.07 -18.72 1.13
CA ARG A 148 -10.13 -19.84 0.91
C ARG A 148 -10.84 -21.13 0.54
N ASP A 149 -12.03 -21.36 1.09
CA ASP A 149 -12.86 -22.55 0.84
C ASP A 149 -13.74 -22.39 -0.41
N SER A 150 -13.76 -21.22 -1.03
CA SER A 150 -14.48 -20.99 -2.27
C SER A 150 -13.89 -21.84 -3.40
N GLU A 151 -14.66 -22.83 -3.87
CA GLU A 151 -14.29 -23.64 -5.04
C GLU A 151 -14.08 -22.77 -6.28
N PHE A 152 -14.91 -21.75 -6.46
CA PHE A 152 -14.82 -20.77 -7.53
C PHE A 152 -13.46 -20.05 -7.54
N LEU A 153 -13.07 -19.44 -6.42
CA LEU A 153 -11.78 -18.73 -6.30
C LEU A 153 -10.59 -19.70 -6.38
N SER A 154 -10.74 -20.90 -5.84
CA SER A 154 -9.72 -21.94 -5.89
C SER A 154 -9.47 -22.42 -7.33
N ALA A 155 -10.53 -22.64 -8.10
CA ALA A 155 -10.43 -23.02 -9.52
C ALA A 155 -9.70 -21.94 -10.33
N ILE A 156 -10.07 -20.66 -10.15
CA ILE A 156 -9.40 -19.54 -10.82
C ILE A 156 -7.93 -19.49 -10.42
N LYS A 157 -7.61 -19.60 -9.14
CA LYS A 157 -6.22 -19.61 -8.63
C LYS A 157 -5.37 -20.69 -9.29
N HIS A 158 -5.86 -21.91 -9.37
CA HIS A 158 -5.13 -23.01 -9.98
C HIS A 158 -4.90 -22.80 -11.47
N ARG A 159 -5.91 -22.33 -12.19
CA ARG A 159 -5.82 -22.09 -13.62
C ARG A 159 -5.01 -20.85 -13.98
N SER A 160 -4.96 -19.84 -13.12
CA SER A 160 -4.13 -18.63 -13.34
C SER A 160 -2.63 -18.93 -13.42
N ALA A 161 -2.17 -20.07 -12.91
CA ALA A 161 -0.79 -20.51 -13.06
C ALA A 161 -0.46 -21.01 -14.49
N ILE A 162 -1.46 -21.26 -15.30
CA ILE A 162 -1.33 -21.72 -16.70
C ILE A 162 -1.51 -20.51 -17.62
N PRO A 163 -0.60 -20.23 -18.56
CA PRO A 163 -0.79 -19.16 -19.54
C PRO A 163 -2.12 -19.34 -20.30
N GLY A 164 -3.00 -18.34 -20.20
CA GLY A 164 -4.35 -18.40 -20.79
C GLY A 164 -5.35 -19.31 -20.08
N GLY A 165 -4.99 -19.97 -18.99
CA GLY A 165 -5.81 -20.97 -18.29
C GLY A 165 -7.09 -20.46 -17.63
N THR A 166 -7.38 -19.16 -17.70
CA THR A 166 -8.64 -18.57 -17.24
C THR A 166 -9.59 -18.20 -18.38
N CYS A 167 -9.38 -18.76 -19.58
CA CYS A 167 -10.28 -18.58 -20.71
C CYS A 167 -11.60 -19.38 -20.51
N GLU A 168 -12.56 -19.14 -21.39
CA GLU A 168 -13.92 -19.63 -21.28
C GLU A 168 -14.04 -21.16 -21.27
N PHE A 169 -13.22 -21.86 -22.07
CA PHE A 169 -13.30 -23.33 -22.13
C PHE A 169 -12.62 -24.01 -20.92
N ASP A 170 -11.67 -23.34 -20.27
CA ASP A 170 -11.03 -23.85 -19.04
C ASP A 170 -11.84 -23.57 -17.77
N LEU A 171 -12.53 -22.41 -17.72
CA LEU A 171 -13.34 -21.97 -16.59
C LEU A 171 -14.68 -21.39 -17.07
N PRO A 172 -15.63 -22.23 -17.47
CA PRO A 172 -16.94 -21.79 -17.99
C PRO A 172 -17.79 -21.08 -16.95
N ASP A 173 -17.68 -21.42 -15.68
CA ASP A 173 -18.33 -20.76 -14.55
C ASP A 173 -17.78 -19.34 -14.30
N TYR A 174 -16.47 -19.17 -14.41
CA TYR A 174 -15.84 -17.86 -14.33
C TYR A 174 -16.24 -16.98 -15.52
N TYR A 175 -16.25 -17.54 -16.71
CA TYR A 175 -16.72 -16.82 -17.90
C TYR A 175 -18.20 -16.42 -17.74
N PHE A 176 -19.06 -17.32 -17.29
CA PHE A 176 -20.45 -16.99 -17.00
C PHE A 176 -20.61 -15.86 -15.99
N TRP A 177 -19.84 -15.88 -14.88
CA TRP A 177 -19.86 -14.79 -13.90
C TRP A 177 -19.41 -13.46 -14.53
N LEU A 178 -18.38 -13.47 -15.37
CA LEU A 178 -17.90 -12.28 -16.06
C LEU A 178 -18.91 -11.68 -17.05
N THR A 179 -19.84 -12.49 -17.60
CA THR A 179 -20.91 -12.01 -18.48
C THR A 179 -22.10 -11.43 -17.74
N GLN A 180 -22.16 -11.55 -16.41
CA GLN A 180 -23.23 -10.94 -15.61
C GLN A 180 -23.19 -9.41 -15.69
N PRO A 181 -24.33 -8.71 -15.43
CA PRO A 181 -24.36 -7.26 -15.32
C PRO A 181 -23.30 -6.74 -14.36
N ASP A 182 -22.78 -5.55 -14.63
CA ASP A 182 -21.73 -4.92 -13.83
C ASP A 182 -22.11 -4.80 -12.35
N GLU A 183 -23.33 -4.35 -12.05
CA GLU A 183 -23.82 -4.24 -10.67
C GLU A 183 -23.77 -5.58 -9.92
N THR A 184 -24.00 -6.69 -10.63
CA THR A 184 -23.96 -8.02 -10.02
C THR A 184 -22.53 -8.44 -9.70
N ARG A 185 -21.59 -8.22 -10.64
CA ARG A 185 -20.17 -8.53 -10.43
C ARG A 185 -19.58 -7.67 -9.31
N THR A 186 -19.85 -6.36 -9.35
CA THR A 186 -19.37 -5.40 -8.34
C THR A 186 -19.91 -5.73 -6.96
N ARG A 187 -21.20 -6.10 -6.83
CA ARG A 187 -21.80 -6.52 -5.56
C ARG A 187 -21.11 -7.77 -5.01
N THR A 188 -20.97 -8.80 -5.81
CA THR A 188 -20.29 -10.06 -5.41
C THR A 188 -18.86 -9.78 -4.97
N PHE A 189 -18.13 -8.97 -5.72
CA PHE A 189 -16.76 -8.63 -5.38
C PHE A 189 -16.65 -7.79 -4.10
N ASN A 190 -17.59 -6.87 -3.87
CA ASN A 190 -17.66 -6.08 -2.64
C ASN A 190 -17.93 -6.95 -1.40
N GLU A 191 -18.72 -8.04 -1.54
CA GLU A 191 -18.90 -9.04 -0.48
C GLU A 191 -17.58 -9.73 -0.12
N TRP A 192 -16.76 -10.07 -1.12
CA TRP A 192 -15.41 -10.63 -0.88
C TRP A 192 -14.47 -9.60 -0.25
N LEU A 193 -14.46 -8.35 -0.72
CA LEU A 193 -13.67 -7.27 -0.16
C LEU A 193 -14.05 -6.97 1.30
N ALA A 194 -15.33 -7.08 1.65
CA ALA A 194 -15.79 -6.84 3.02
C ALA A 194 -15.10 -7.75 4.05
N LEU A 195 -14.76 -8.98 3.66
CA LEU A 195 -14.00 -9.91 4.50
C LEU A 195 -12.54 -9.49 4.69
N LEU A 196 -11.95 -8.77 3.72
CA LEU A 196 -10.57 -8.28 3.79
C LEU A 196 -10.44 -6.96 4.57
N ARG A 197 -11.51 -6.17 4.67
CA ARG A 197 -11.47 -4.83 5.26
C ARG A 197 -10.80 -4.77 6.64
N PRO A 198 -11.11 -5.65 7.62
CA PRO A 198 -10.50 -5.55 8.94
C PRO A 198 -8.97 -5.58 8.90
N LEU A 199 -8.41 -6.36 7.97
CA LEU A 199 -6.96 -6.47 7.77
C LEU A 199 -6.41 -5.32 6.94
N CYS A 200 -7.01 -5.04 5.79
CA CYS A 200 -6.48 -4.07 4.82
C CYS A 200 -6.61 -2.63 5.30
N ASP A 201 -7.72 -2.27 5.98
CA ASP A 201 -7.90 -0.95 6.56
C ASP A 201 -6.89 -0.69 7.70
N ALA A 202 -6.57 -1.72 8.49
CA ALA A 202 -5.53 -1.63 9.51
C ALA A 202 -4.13 -1.46 8.90
N VAL A 203 -3.82 -2.19 7.82
CA VAL A 203 -2.54 -2.05 7.10
C VAL A 203 -2.41 -0.67 6.49
N ALA A 204 -3.45 -0.14 5.85
CA ALA A 204 -3.45 1.19 5.26
C ALA A 204 -3.17 2.29 6.30
N GLU A 205 -3.82 2.22 7.48
CA GLU A 205 -3.59 3.16 8.57
C GLU A 205 -2.17 3.06 9.13
N LEU A 206 -1.65 1.84 9.33
CA LEU A 206 -0.28 1.62 9.79
C LEU A 206 0.76 2.18 8.83
N LEU A 207 0.57 1.99 7.53
CA LEU A 207 1.44 2.55 6.49
C LEU A 207 1.36 4.08 6.48
N TRP A 208 0.15 4.64 6.60
CA TRP A 208 -0.02 6.08 6.68
C TRP A 208 0.73 6.65 7.89
N LEU A 209 0.57 6.09 9.08
CA LEU A 209 1.29 6.51 10.29
C LEU A 209 2.81 6.41 10.12
N THR A 210 3.29 5.30 9.57
CA THR A 210 4.72 5.10 9.31
C THR A 210 5.27 6.19 8.39
N ARG A 211 4.53 6.54 7.32
CA ARG A 211 4.89 7.61 6.38
C ARG A 211 4.91 8.99 7.05
N GLN A 212 3.96 9.26 7.97
CA GLN A 212 3.89 10.53 8.72
C GLN A 212 5.03 10.70 9.73
N ASN A 213 5.54 9.62 10.31
CA ASN A 213 6.64 9.64 11.27
C ASN A 213 8.02 9.77 10.60
N GLY A 214 8.05 9.95 9.30
CA GLY A 214 9.29 10.08 8.52
C GLY A 214 10.07 11.36 8.81
N ARG A 215 11.34 11.23 9.22
CA ARG A 215 12.26 12.38 9.28
C ARG A 215 12.77 12.67 7.90
N THR A 216 12.35 13.81 7.34
CA THR A 216 12.66 14.22 5.97
C THR A 216 13.85 15.16 5.94
N ARG A 217 14.78 14.94 5.01
CA ARG A 217 15.95 15.80 4.77
C ARG A 217 16.34 15.81 3.30
N LYS A 218 16.97 16.92 2.86
CA LYS A 218 17.54 17.02 1.52
C LYS A 218 18.94 16.41 1.52
N GLU A 219 19.22 15.59 0.51
CA GLU A 219 20.51 14.91 0.34
C GLU A 219 20.99 15.04 -1.10
N VAL A 220 22.26 14.75 -1.31
CA VAL A 220 22.89 14.71 -2.64
C VAL A 220 23.62 13.38 -2.79
N ALA A 221 23.27 12.60 -3.81
CA ALA A 221 23.98 11.39 -4.19
C ALA A 221 25.15 11.77 -5.11
N GLN A 222 26.35 11.67 -4.60
CA GLN A 222 27.57 12.00 -5.34
C GLN A 222 27.84 10.95 -6.43
N GLY A 223 28.02 11.42 -7.68
CA GLY A 223 28.17 10.51 -8.81
C GLY A 223 27.06 9.46 -8.91
N GLY A 224 25.83 9.85 -8.56
CA GLY A 224 24.66 8.96 -8.58
C GLY A 224 24.62 7.90 -7.49
N THR A 225 25.48 7.98 -6.44
CA THR A 225 25.50 7.00 -5.35
C THR A 225 25.32 7.67 -3.99
N PHE A 226 24.50 7.05 -3.14
CA PHE A 226 24.30 7.50 -1.77
C PHE A 226 24.31 6.31 -0.81
N ASN A 227 25.10 6.40 0.26
CA ASN A 227 25.19 5.38 1.30
C ASN A 227 24.68 5.94 2.62
N ILE A 228 23.86 5.17 3.32
CA ILE A 228 23.37 5.54 4.63
C ILE A 228 23.50 4.37 5.61
N THR A 229 23.94 4.68 6.82
CA THR A 229 23.97 3.75 7.96
C THR A 229 22.92 4.20 8.98
N PHE A 230 22.21 3.27 9.55
CA PHE A 230 21.14 3.52 10.52
C PHE A 230 21.57 3.14 11.92
N ASP A 231 21.01 3.85 12.89
CA ASP A 231 21.19 3.54 14.29
C ASP A 231 20.53 2.19 14.62
N ARG A 232 21.25 1.35 15.36
CA ARG A 232 20.77 0.03 15.79
C ARG A 232 19.68 0.12 16.85
N ASP A 233 19.71 1.17 17.65
CA ASP A 233 18.76 1.37 18.77
C ASP A 233 17.42 1.95 18.29
N ASN A 234 17.37 2.46 17.05
CA ASN A 234 16.15 2.99 16.44
C ASN A 234 15.94 2.42 15.03
N PRO A 235 15.49 1.16 14.91
CA PRO A 235 15.37 0.48 13.63
C PRO A 235 14.31 1.15 12.75
N LEU A 236 14.73 1.56 11.56
CA LEU A 236 13.84 2.09 10.54
C LEU A 236 13.01 0.97 9.91
N GLN A 237 11.79 1.28 9.55
CA GLN A 237 10.87 0.37 8.88
C GLN A 237 10.79 0.60 7.38
N LEU A 238 10.82 1.89 6.98
CA LEU A 238 10.60 2.31 5.61
C LEU A 238 11.54 3.46 5.24
N LEU A 239 12.16 3.37 4.07
CA LEU A 239 12.92 4.46 3.45
C LEU A 239 12.12 5.01 2.27
N ARG A 240 12.00 6.33 2.17
CA ARG A 240 11.33 6.99 1.04
C ARG A 240 12.30 7.95 0.37
N ILE A 241 12.35 7.88 -0.95
CA ILE A 241 13.16 8.76 -1.80
C ILE A 241 12.24 9.52 -2.73
N SER A 242 12.29 10.84 -2.69
CA SER A 242 11.50 11.70 -3.55
C SER A 242 12.38 12.43 -4.54
N LEU A 243 12.01 12.38 -5.82
CA LEU A 243 12.71 12.98 -6.95
C LEU A 243 11.73 13.73 -7.84
N PRO A 244 12.15 14.86 -8.46
CA PRO A 244 11.37 15.44 -9.54
C PRO A 244 11.23 14.46 -10.71
N ALA A 245 10.03 14.28 -11.25
CA ALA A 245 9.80 13.42 -12.42
C ALA A 245 10.63 13.87 -13.64
N ALA A 246 10.84 15.18 -13.76
CA ALA A 246 11.66 15.78 -14.82
C ALA A 246 13.16 15.37 -14.77
N ALA A 247 13.63 14.80 -13.64
CA ALA A 247 15.01 14.31 -13.55
C ALA A 247 15.27 13.10 -14.46
N GLY A 248 14.23 12.36 -14.89
CA GLY A 248 14.38 11.16 -15.72
C GLY A 248 15.18 10.04 -15.04
N LEU A 249 15.24 10.06 -13.70
CA LEU A 249 16.01 9.13 -12.89
C LEU A 249 15.08 8.32 -11.98
N TYR A 250 15.54 7.12 -11.61
CA TYR A 250 14.92 6.31 -10.57
C TYR A 250 16.00 5.69 -9.67
N PRO A 251 15.74 5.50 -8.37
CA PRO A 251 16.66 4.88 -7.46
C PRO A 251 16.56 3.34 -7.52
N GLU A 252 17.69 2.66 -7.55
CA GLU A 252 17.83 1.27 -7.19
C GLU A 252 18.36 1.20 -5.76
N ILE A 253 17.55 0.66 -4.84
CA ILE A 253 17.84 0.65 -3.42
C ILE A 253 18.15 -0.77 -2.99
N SER A 254 19.33 -0.98 -2.41
CA SER A 254 19.71 -2.24 -1.80
C SER A 254 20.13 -2.01 -0.35
N GLY A 255 19.67 -2.86 0.55
CA GLY A 255 20.04 -2.68 1.94
C GLY A 255 19.20 -3.48 2.92
N SER A 256 19.48 -3.21 4.19
CA SER A 256 18.82 -3.79 5.36
C SER A 256 18.45 -2.68 6.33
N HIS A 257 17.87 -3.04 7.48
CA HIS A 257 17.58 -2.11 8.56
C HIS A 257 18.82 -1.46 9.21
N TYR A 258 20.05 -1.84 8.82
CA TYR A 258 21.28 -1.25 9.33
C TYR A 258 21.98 -0.32 8.34
N ARG A 259 21.86 -0.58 7.05
CA ARG A 259 22.50 0.20 6.00
C ARG A 259 21.75 0.07 4.68
N CYS A 260 21.73 1.13 3.92
CA CYS A 260 21.26 1.12 2.54
C CYS A 260 22.27 1.76 1.61
N ASN A 261 22.37 1.22 0.41
CA ASN A 261 23.01 1.81 -0.74
C ASN A 261 21.96 2.17 -1.76
N VAL A 262 21.98 3.38 -2.26
CA VAL A 262 21.08 3.91 -3.28
C VAL A 262 21.91 4.27 -4.51
N ARG A 263 21.51 3.76 -5.67
CA ARG A 263 22.10 4.12 -6.96
C ARG A 263 21.01 4.74 -7.82
N PHE A 264 21.28 5.88 -8.41
CA PHE A 264 20.35 6.54 -9.31
C PHE A 264 20.66 6.15 -10.76
N LEU A 265 19.67 5.62 -11.44
CA LEU A 265 19.76 5.14 -12.82
C LEU A 265 18.92 5.99 -13.75
N ALA A 266 19.45 6.26 -14.94
CA ALA A 266 18.73 6.95 -16.00
C ALA A 266 17.90 5.93 -16.81
N TRP A 267 16.61 6.23 -16.99
CA TRP A 267 15.76 5.46 -17.90
C TRP A 267 16.12 5.78 -19.35
N LYS A 268 16.53 4.78 -20.11
CA LYS A 268 16.94 4.91 -21.52
C LYS A 268 16.02 4.16 -22.50
N GLY A 269 14.77 3.89 -22.06
CA GLY A 269 13.82 3.10 -22.87
C GLY A 269 14.05 1.59 -22.76
N LEU A 270 13.29 0.83 -23.53
CA LEU A 270 13.28 -0.64 -23.48
C LEU A 270 14.47 -1.29 -24.21
N ALA A 271 15.05 -0.62 -25.20
CA ALA A 271 16.12 -1.16 -26.03
C ALA A 271 17.50 -1.12 -25.37
N THR A 272 17.67 -0.33 -24.33
CA THR A 272 18.97 -0.09 -23.70
C THR A 272 18.86 -0.30 -22.18
N ARG A 273 19.80 -1.03 -21.59
CA ARG A 273 19.87 -1.19 -20.14
C ARG A 273 20.08 0.17 -19.49
N SER A 274 19.29 0.46 -18.45
CA SER A 274 19.50 1.65 -17.63
C SER A 274 20.91 1.66 -17.05
N ALA A 275 21.54 2.82 -17.05
CA ALA A 275 22.89 3.02 -16.53
C ALA A 275 22.84 3.97 -15.33
N GLN A 276 23.72 3.74 -14.38
CA GLN A 276 23.92 4.68 -13.28
C GLN A 276 24.34 6.03 -13.84
N THR A 277 23.78 7.12 -13.29
CA THR A 277 24.25 8.47 -13.61
C THR A 277 25.60 8.73 -12.93
N GLU A 278 26.46 9.49 -13.61
CA GLU A 278 27.74 9.94 -13.07
C GLU A 278 27.65 11.35 -12.45
N THR A 279 26.48 11.98 -12.59
CA THR A 279 26.24 13.33 -12.03
C THR A 279 25.74 13.26 -10.60
N ASP A 280 25.94 14.35 -9.87
CA ASP A 280 25.35 14.51 -8.55
C ASP A 280 23.84 14.67 -8.63
N VAL A 281 23.11 13.92 -7.79
CA VAL A 281 21.64 13.87 -7.80
C VAL A 281 21.09 14.42 -6.48
N PRO A 282 20.50 15.63 -6.49
CA PRO A 282 19.77 16.13 -5.33
C PRO A 282 18.43 15.38 -5.20
N PHE A 283 18.11 14.96 -3.98
CA PHE A 283 16.86 14.24 -3.69
C PHE A 283 16.40 14.52 -2.27
N VAL A 284 15.19 14.11 -1.96
CA VAL A 284 14.65 14.16 -0.60
C VAL A 284 14.58 12.76 -0.03
N LEU A 285 15.19 12.58 1.14
CA LEU A 285 15.20 11.32 1.89
C LEU A 285 14.27 11.43 3.09
N SER A 286 13.37 10.48 3.26
CA SER A 286 12.55 10.33 4.47
C SER A 286 12.82 8.97 5.11
N CYS A 287 13.20 8.99 6.39
CA CYS A 287 13.49 7.80 7.20
C CYS A 287 12.34 7.58 8.17
N CYS A 288 11.57 6.51 7.98
CA CYS A 288 10.33 6.23 8.71
C CYS A 288 10.53 5.09 9.73
N THR A 289 10.04 5.29 10.97
CA THR A 289 10.15 4.36 12.10
C THR A 289 8.82 3.72 12.47
#